data_19292f331a5e5cce58e746f7e529792e
#
_entry.id   19292f331a5e5cce58e746f7e529792e
#
_cell.length_a   1.000
_cell.length_b   1.000
_cell.length_c   1.000
_cell.angle_alpha   90.00
_cell.angle_beta   90.00
_cell.angle_gamma   90.00
#
_symmetry.space_group_name_H-M   'P 1'
#
loop_
_entity.id
_entity.type
_entity.pdbx_description
1 polymer ?
#
loop_
_entity_poly.entity_id
_entity_poly.type
_entity_poly.pdbx_seq_one_letter_code
_entity_poly.pdbx_strand_id
1 'polypeptide(L)'
;MRVRVATTILGITAALLAVPACSTDSVGTEPTATPSARAGKPTSGTTVLSSAALETRLLDENDLGSGYLRKPERPAQHDDVTVIGCPALNELGGDAATGGSLAFPRKAKASFTYNGTAVEVSEELYSDSATKLSEGIGRIFEAMTGCPTYQVVAGGTPIGMASQKLAPPRGLGDEGWSQLLTFSAGARSTVVKQTAIRDGSLLLIVSGSPALVDRHLDKALDKALATS
;
A
#
# COMPACT_ATOMS: atom_id res chain seq x y z
N MET A 1 21.90 33.50 20.11
CA MET A 1 23.28 33.04 19.83
C MET A 1 23.29 32.31 18.48
N ARG A 2 24.01 32.88 17.53
CA ARG A 2 24.16 32.30 16.20
C ARG A 2 25.44 31.48 16.18
N VAL A 3 25.39 30.19 15.85
CA VAL A 3 26.59 29.39 15.57
C VAL A 3 26.55 29.00 14.12
N ARG A 4 27.50 29.56 13.36
CA ARG A 4 27.84 29.12 12.00
C ARG A 4 28.89 28.02 12.12
N VAL A 5 28.73 26.90 11.42
CA VAL A 5 29.82 25.96 11.21
C VAL A 5 29.96 25.70 9.71
N ALA A 6 31.20 25.78 9.31
CA ALA A 6 31.68 25.87 7.94
C ALA A 6 31.76 24.51 7.21
N THR A 7 31.67 24.63 5.92
CA THR A 7 31.94 23.72 4.82
C THR A 7 33.34 23.11 4.87
N THR A 8 33.44 21.81 4.59
CA THR A 8 34.68 21.23 4.06
C THR A 8 34.36 20.27 2.92
N ILE A 9 34.79 20.67 1.74
CA ILE A 9 34.80 19.90 0.50
C ILE A 9 36.06 19.04 0.50
N LEU A 10 35.97 17.75 0.25
CA LEU A 10 37.10 16.96 -0.18
C LEU A 10 36.69 16.07 -1.36
N GLY A 11 37.21 16.42 -2.53
CA GLY A 11 37.11 15.62 -3.73
C GLY A 11 38.23 14.57 -3.76
N ILE A 12 37.93 13.40 -4.32
CA ILE A 12 38.96 12.44 -4.81
C ILE A 12 38.45 11.78 -6.08
N THR A 13 39.14 12.12 -7.13
CA THR A 13 39.51 11.54 -8.42
C THR A 13 39.15 10.10 -8.78
N ALA A 14 38.82 10.02 -10.08
CA ALA A 14 38.63 8.86 -10.93
C ALA A 14 39.78 7.86 -11.00
N ALA A 15 39.45 6.58 -11.22
CA ALA A 15 40.34 5.64 -11.91
C ALA A 15 39.51 4.75 -12.84
N LEU A 16 39.74 4.98 -14.15
CA LEU A 16 39.37 4.07 -15.23
C LEU A 16 40.33 2.88 -15.25
N LEU A 17 39.79 1.67 -15.34
CA LEU A 17 40.53 0.51 -15.84
C LEU A 17 39.72 -0.19 -16.92
N ALA A 18 40.20 -0.06 -18.15
CA ALA A 18 39.82 -0.82 -19.31
C ALA A 18 40.56 -2.16 -19.31
N VAL A 19 39.90 -3.24 -19.69
CA VAL A 19 40.55 -4.53 -20.04
C VAL A 19 39.89 -5.09 -21.31
N PRO A 20 40.70 -5.59 -22.28
CA PRO A 20 40.24 -5.87 -23.63
C PRO A 20 39.67 -7.28 -23.82
N ALA A 21 38.90 -7.38 -24.92
CA ALA A 21 38.37 -8.59 -25.51
C ALA A 21 39.47 -9.51 -26.06
N CYS A 22 39.27 -10.84 -25.98
CA CYS A 22 39.85 -11.78 -26.90
C CYS A 22 38.82 -12.80 -27.36
N SER A 23 38.58 -12.75 -28.65
CA SER A 23 37.87 -13.73 -29.46
C SER A 23 38.69 -15.01 -29.61
N THR A 24 38.09 -16.17 -29.72
CA THR A 24 38.55 -17.27 -30.56
C THR A 24 37.39 -18.18 -30.98
N ASP A 25 37.33 -18.38 -32.28
CA ASP A 25 36.50 -19.31 -33.05
C ASP A 25 36.62 -20.78 -32.60
N SER A 26 35.50 -21.52 -32.77
CA SER A 26 35.56 -22.86 -33.44
C SER A 26 34.14 -23.41 -33.68
N VAL A 27 33.76 -23.45 -34.92
CA VAL A 27 33.19 -24.52 -35.77
C VAL A 27 32.35 -25.65 -35.10
N GLY A 28 31.06 -25.67 -35.49
CA GLY A 28 30.33 -26.80 -36.04
C GLY A 28 29.73 -27.81 -35.08
N THR A 29 28.47 -27.98 -35.11
CA THR A 29 27.72 -29.21 -35.42
C THR A 29 26.20 -29.03 -35.14
N GLU A 30 25.41 -29.53 -36.00
CA GLU A 30 23.99 -29.68 -36.28
C GLU A 30 22.93 -29.74 -35.16
N PRO A 31 21.63 -29.50 -35.49
CA PRO A 31 20.59 -29.06 -34.59
C PRO A 31 19.86 -30.23 -33.93
N THR A 32 19.90 -30.30 -32.61
CA THR A 32 18.96 -31.08 -31.85
C THR A 32 17.79 -30.21 -31.41
N ALA A 33 16.59 -30.59 -31.86
CA ALA A 33 15.35 -29.91 -31.51
C ALA A 33 15.17 -29.87 -30.01
N THR A 34 15.29 -28.66 -29.42
CA THR A 34 14.96 -28.38 -28.04
C THR A 34 13.43 -28.28 -27.93
N PRO A 35 12.77 -28.95 -26.97
CA PRO A 35 11.34 -28.77 -26.76
C PRO A 35 11.05 -27.34 -26.37
N SER A 36 10.12 -26.73 -27.10
CA SER A 36 9.60 -25.39 -26.87
C SER A 36 9.20 -25.24 -25.39
N ALA A 37 10.01 -24.51 -24.63
CA ALA A 37 9.65 -24.12 -23.29
C ALA A 37 8.39 -23.25 -23.39
N ARG A 38 7.31 -23.78 -22.86
CA ARG A 38 6.04 -23.07 -22.66
C ARG A 38 6.37 -21.75 -22.03
N ALA A 39 6.06 -20.65 -22.73
CA ALA A 39 6.23 -19.30 -22.20
C ALA A 39 5.50 -19.22 -20.86
N GLY A 40 6.26 -19.22 -19.77
CA GLY A 40 5.73 -18.94 -18.44
C GLY A 40 5.10 -17.55 -18.48
N LYS A 41 3.88 -17.45 -17.95
CA LYS A 41 3.25 -16.17 -17.65
C LYS A 41 4.31 -15.28 -16.98
N PRO A 42 4.55 -14.06 -17.44
CA PRO A 42 5.52 -13.19 -16.79
C PRO A 42 5.16 -13.08 -15.31
N THR A 43 6.06 -13.51 -14.46
CA THR A 43 5.90 -13.39 -13.00
C THR A 43 5.93 -11.90 -12.71
N SER A 44 4.77 -11.32 -12.41
CA SER A 44 4.62 -9.93 -12.03
C SER A 44 5.58 -9.63 -10.88
N GLY A 45 6.50 -8.74 -11.14
CA GLY A 45 7.38 -7.98 -10.27
C GLY A 45 7.84 -8.57 -8.95
N THR A 46 8.94 -9.32 -8.96
CA THR A 46 9.73 -9.65 -7.75
C THR A 46 10.51 -8.43 -7.23
N THR A 47 10.49 -7.33 -7.95
CA THR A 47 11.28 -6.13 -7.62
C THR A 47 10.53 -5.25 -6.64
N VAL A 48 11.15 -5.01 -5.49
CA VAL A 48 10.62 -4.09 -4.47
C VAL A 48 10.79 -2.65 -4.95
N LEU A 49 9.69 -1.89 -4.95
CA LEU A 49 9.64 -0.51 -5.44
C LEU A 49 10.03 0.48 -4.33
N SER A 50 10.63 1.61 -4.71
CA SER A 50 10.85 2.75 -3.80
C SER A 50 9.55 3.53 -3.57
N SER A 51 9.48 4.34 -2.49
CA SER A 51 8.34 5.22 -2.26
C SER A 51 8.08 6.18 -3.43
N ALA A 52 9.13 6.75 -4.02
CA ALA A 52 9.00 7.61 -5.20
C ALA A 52 8.41 6.87 -6.41
N ALA A 53 8.78 5.60 -6.62
CA ALA A 53 8.17 4.78 -7.67
C ALA A 53 6.71 4.43 -7.37
N LEU A 54 6.34 4.25 -6.10
CA LEU A 54 4.96 4.04 -5.69
C LEU A 54 4.11 5.31 -5.87
N GLU A 55 4.66 6.49 -5.58
CA GLU A 55 3.96 7.77 -5.78
C GLU A 55 3.52 7.99 -7.23
N THR A 56 4.32 7.57 -8.21
CA THR A 56 3.96 7.71 -9.63
C THR A 56 2.84 6.77 -10.06
N ARG A 57 2.53 5.76 -9.25
CA ARG A 57 1.51 4.73 -9.51
C ARG A 57 0.19 4.97 -8.78
N LEU A 58 0.15 5.97 -7.90
CA LEU A 58 -1.10 6.36 -7.23
C LEU A 58 -2.09 6.94 -8.24
N LEU A 59 -3.37 6.75 -7.98
CA LEU A 59 -4.44 7.45 -8.69
C LEU A 59 -4.26 8.95 -8.56
N ASP A 60 -4.71 9.66 -9.58
CA ASP A 60 -4.84 11.10 -9.60
C ASP A 60 -6.28 11.54 -9.93
N GLU A 61 -6.53 12.83 -9.96
CA GLU A 61 -7.87 13.37 -10.22
C GLU A 61 -8.39 13.01 -11.63
N ASN A 62 -7.49 12.88 -12.62
CA ASN A 62 -7.86 12.48 -13.98
C ASN A 62 -8.29 11.01 -14.03
N ASP A 63 -7.64 10.16 -13.24
CA ASP A 63 -8.01 8.76 -13.13
C ASP A 63 -9.39 8.57 -12.52
N LEU A 64 -9.71 9.37 -11.51
CA LEU A 64 -10.97 9.29 -10.78
C LEU A 64 -12.12 9.96 -11.54
N GLY A 65 -11.80 10.95 -12.39
CA GLY A 65 -12.79 11.71 -13.16
C GLY A 65 -13.28 12.97 -12.44
N SER A 66 -14.32 13.59 -12.98
CA SER A 66 -14.83 14.86 -12.46
C SER A 66 -15.39 14.75 -11.04
N GLY A 67 -15.20 15.81 -10.26
CA GLY A 67 -15.72 15.92 -8.89
C GLY A 67 -14.77 15.43 -7.81
N TYR A 68 -13.62 14.85 -8.16
CA TYR A 68 -12.61 14.47 -7.19
C TYR A 68 -11.57 15.58 -7.00
N LEU A 69 -11.24 15.84 -5.74
CA LEU A 69 -10.20 16.78 -5.33
C LEU A 69 -9.24 16.09 -4.38
N ARG A 70 -7.95 16.14 -4.71
CA ARG A 70 -6.91 15.57 -3.86
C ARG A 70 -6.83 16.31 -2.54
N LYS A 71 -6.81 15.56 -1.44
CA LYS A 71 -6.57 16.11 -0.11
C LYS A 71 -5.06 16.22 0.14
N PRO A 72 -4.60 17.34 0.73
CA PRO A 72 -3.23 17.39 1.21
C PRO A 72 -3.05 16.33 2.30
N GLU A 73 -1.94 15.60 2.23
CA GLU A 73 -1.56 14.64 3.27
C GLU A 73 -1.30 15.40 4.56
N ARG A 74 -1.98 15.01 5.62
CA ARG A 74 -1.70 15.53 6.96
C ARG A 74 -0.57 14.69 7.55
N PRO A 75 0.41 15.32 8.21
CA PRO A 75 1.37 14.57 9.01
C PRO A 75 0.62 13.63 9.96
N ALA A 76 1.07 12.37 10.03
CA ALA A 76 0.51 11.43 10.98
C ALA A 76 0.67 12.02 12.39
N GLN A 77 -0.44 12.33 13.05
CA GLN A 77 -0.43 12.64 14.46
C GLN A 77 -0.36 11.28 15.16
N HIS A 78 0.78 11.00 15.75
CA HIS A 78 0.97 9.88 16.67
C HIS A 78 0.33 10.25 18.01
N ASP A 79 -0.98 10.42 18.02
CA ASP A 79 -1.72 10.53 19.27
C ASP A 79 -1.63 9.19 19.99
N ASP A 80 -1.58 9.23 21.32
CA ASP A 80 -1.65 8.02 22.14
C ASP A 80 -2.99 7.31 21.86
N VAL A 81 -2.95 6.36 20.95
CA VAL A 81 -4.12 5.56 20.57
C VAL A 81 -4.17 4.33 21.46
N THR A 82 -5.25 4.19 22.21
CA THR A 82 -5.51 3.01 23.05
C THR A 82 -6.68 2.23 22.47
N VAL A 83 -6.52 0.93 22.33
CA VAL A 83 -7.58 0.01 21.90
C VAL A 83 -8.17 -0.70 23.10
N ILE A 84 -9.49 -0.63 23.24
CA ILE A 84 -10.24 -1.27 24.33
C ILE A 84 -11.17 -2.33 23.72
N GLY A 85 -11.13 -3.54 24.26
CA GLY A 85 -12.00 -4.64 23.83
C GLY A 85 -11.44 -5.49 22.67
N CYS A 86 -10.20 -5.21 22.20
CA CYS A 86 -9.52 -6.02 21.20
C CYS A 86 -8.02 -6.16 21.53
N PRO A 87 -7.63 -7.14 22.36
CA PRO A 87 -6.23 -7.34 22.74
C PRO A 87 -5.29 -7.54 21.53
N ALA A 88 -5.71 -8.37 20.57
CA ALA A 88 -4.91 -8.66 19.39
C ALA A 88 -4.59 -7.38 18.56
N LEU A 89 -5.53 -6.46 18.46
CA LEU A 89 -5.33 -5.21 17.76
C LEU A 89 -4.48 -4.22 18.58
N ASN A 90 -4.63 -4.25 19.91
CA ASN A 90 -3.81 -3.43 20.80
C ASN A 90 -2.32 -3.82 20.77
N GLU A 91 -2.02 -5.11 20.60
CA GLU A 91 -0.65 -5.63 20.43
C GLU A 91 0.00 -5.17 19.11
N LEU A 92 -0.79 -4.91 18.06
CA LEU A 92 -0.29 -4.42 16.78
C LEU A 92 -0.01 -2.91 16.76
N GLY A 93 -0.45 -2.18 17.80
CA GLY A 93 -0.27 -0.74 17.94
C GLY A 93 -1.44 0.09 17.42
N GLY A 94 -1.49 1.35 17.87
CA GLY A 94 -2.62 2.25 17.62
C GLY A 94 -2.89 2.54 16.15
N ASP A 95 -1.88 2.64 15.31
CA ASP A 95 -2.02 2.89 13.87
C ASP A 95 -2.80 1.77 13.16
N ALA A 96 -2.60 0.52 13.56
CA ALA A 96 -3.33 -0.61 13.03
C ALA A 96 -4.84 -0.54 13.39
N ALA A 97 -5.17 -0.01 14.56
CA ALA A 97 -6.54 0.09 15.07
C ALA A 97 -7.40 1.12 14.33
N THR A 98 -6.78 2.16 13.80
CA THR A 98 -7.46 3.25 13.11
C THR A 98 -7.51 3.08 11.60
N GLY A 99 -6.97 1.97 11.08
CA GLY A 99 -6.80 1.79 9.64
C GLY A 99 -5.74 2.72 9.06
N GLY A 100 -4.83 3.20 9.92
CA GLY A 100 -3.69 4.02 9.52
C GLY A 100 -2.67 3.26 8.69
N SER A 101 -1.62 3.96 8.28
CA SER A 101 -0.58 3.39 7.44
C SER A 101 0.09 2.19 8.10
N LEU A 102 0.24 1.11 7.35
CA LEU A 102 1.05 -0.01 7.77
C LEU A 102 2.52 0.42 7.98
N ALA A 103 3.19 -0.22 8.94
CA ALA A 103 4.59 0.08 9.28
C ALA A 103 5.61 -0.44 8.24
N PHE A 104 5.28 -0.36 6.94
CA PHE A 104 6.22 -0.68 5.88
C PHE A 104 7.01 0.58 5.47
N PRO A 105 8.35 0.45 5.28
CA PRO A 105 9.19 1.61 5.01
C PRO A 105 8.96 2.22 3.61
N ARG A 106 8.50 1.41 2.65
CA ARG A 106 8.22 1.85 1.27
C ARG A 106 6.72 1.94 1.08
N LYS A 107 6.24 3.16 1.09
CA LYS A 107 4.82 3.46 0.95
C LYS A 107 4.59 4.76 0.19
N ALA A 108 3.40 4.86 -0.38
CA ALA A 108 2.83 6.08 -0.93
C ALA A 108 1.33 6.11 -0.66
N LYS A 109 0.75 7.31 -0.53
CA LYS A 109 -0.67 7.49 -0.22
C LYS A 109 -1.26 8.65 -1.01
N ALA A 110 -2.50 8.49 -1.44
CA ALA A 110 -3.32 9.56 -1.96
C ALA A 110 -4.73 9.50 -1.35
N SER A 111 -5.33 10.64 -1.09
CA SER A 111 -6.70 10.73 -0.59
C SER A 111 -7.46 11.79 -1.35
N PHE A 112 -8.74 11.54 -1.61
CA PHE A 112 -9.59 12.41 -2.40
C PHE A 112 -10.95 12.59 -1.74
N THR A 113 -11.51 13.80 -1.84
CA THR A 113 -12.92 14.08 -1.54
C THR A 113 -13.72 14.07 -2.83
N TYR A 114 -14.99 13.71 -2.74
CA TYR A 114 -15.90 13.69 -3.89
C TYR A 114 -16.96 14.78 -3.76
N ASN A 115 -17.10 15.63 -4.80
CA ASN A 115 -18.07 16.74 -4.89
C ASN A 115 -18.05 17.68 -3.68
N GLY A 116 -16.89 17.93 -3.09
CA GLY A 116 -16.75 18.82 -1.93
C GLY A 116 -17.48 18.34 -0.67
N THR A 117 -17.88 17.07 -0.63
CA THR A 117 -18.55 16.43 0.50
C THR A 117 -17.56 15.80 1.47
N ALA A 118 -18.06 15.24 2.58
CA ALA A 118 -17.27 14.40 3.49
C ALA A 118 -17.06 12.97 2.96
N VAL A 119 -17.50 12.67 1.73
CA VAL A 119 -17.30 11.37 1.09
C VAL A 119 -15.89 11.30 0.54
N GLU A 120 -15.14 10.31 0.99
CA GLU A 120 -13.72 10.18 0.70
C GLU A 120 -13.40 8.81 0.11
N VAL A 121 -12.34 8.77 -0.69
CA VAL A 121 -11.62 7.57 -1.08
C VAL A 121 -10.13 7.81 -0.89
N SER A 122 -9.43 6.84 -0.36
CA SER A 122 -7.98 6.85 -0.23
C SER A 122 -7.37 5.60 -0.82
N GLU A 123 -6.18 5.75 -1.36
CA GLU A 123 -5.33 4.70 -1.88
C GLU A 123 -4.01 4.71 -1.16
N GLU A 124 -3.54 3.54 -0.77
CA GLU A 124 -2.23 3.33 -0.18
C GLU A 124 -1.52 2.21 -0.94
N LEU A 125 -0.29 2.47 -1.31
CA LEU A 125 0.61 1.50 -1.95
C LEU A 125 1.78 1.21 -1.02
N TYR A 126 2.11 -0.08 -0.91
CA TYR A 126 3.26 -0.57 -0.16
C TYR A 126 4.07 -1.54 -1.00
N SER A 127 5.37 -1.58 -0.81
CA SER A 127 6.22 -2.55 -1.48
C SER A 127 7.25 -3.15 -0.53
N ASP A 128 7.25 -4.48 -0.45
CA ASP A 128 8.23 -5.31 0.26
C ASP A 128 8.20 -6.73 -0.34
N SER A 129 8.86 -7.69 0.28
CA SER A 129 8.71 -9.10 -0.11
C SER A 129 7.25 -9.56 0.04
N ALA A 130 6.78 -10.42 -0.86
CA ALA A 130 5.42 -10.95 -0.84
C ALA A 130 5.03 -11.51 0.53
N THR A 131 5.94 -12.27 1.17
CA THR A 131 5.72 -12.86 2.50
C THR A 131 5.47 -11.80 3.56
N LYS A 132 6.30 -10.74 3.61
CA LYS A 132 6.13 -9.67 4.62
C LYS A 132 4.83 -8.90 4.43
N LEU A 133 4.46 -8.63 3.17
CA LEU A 133 3.20 -7.96 2.86
C LEU A 133 2.01 -8.81 3.27
N SER A 134 2.01 -10.10 2.91
CA SER A 134 0.94 -11.05 3.25
C SER A 134 0.78 -11.21 4.76
N GLU A 135 1.89 -11.48 5.49
CA GLU A 135 1.87 -11.64 6.94
C GLU A 135 1.46 -10.34 7.67
N GLY A 136 1.94 -9.18 7.18
CA GLY A 136 1.65 -7.89 7.81
C GLY A 136 0.18 -7.51 7.69
N ILE A 137 -0.37 -7.53 6.46
CA ILE A 137 -1.77 -7.17 6.23
C ILE A 137 -2.72 -8.23 6.80
N GLY A 138 -2.37 -9.53 6.66
CA GLY A 138 -3.18 -10.63 7.18
C GLY A 138 -3.41 -10.50 8.68
N ARG A 139 -2.35 -10.29 9.47
CA ARG A 139 -2.46 -10.09 10.93
C ARG A 139 -3.35 -8.93 11.32
N ILE A 140 -3.27 -7.80 10.60
CA ILE A 140 -4.13 -6.63 10.89
C ILE A 140 -5.59 -6.96 10.59
N PHE A 141 -5.88 -7.52 9.43
CA PHE A 141 -7.25 -7.89 9.06
C PHE A 141 -7.83 -8.97 9.99
N GLU A 142 -7.05 -9.95 10.39
CA GLU A 142 -7.46 -10.98 11.34
C GLU A 142 -7.74 -10.39 12.72
N ALA A 143 -6.87 -9.52 13.22
CA ALA A 143 -7.07 -8.84 14.49
C ALA A 143 -8.35 -7.98 14.49
N MET A 144 -8.54 -7.17 13.43
CA MET A 144 -9.72 -6.29 13.30
C MET A 144 -11.01 -7.12 13.15
N THR A 145 -11.01 -8.15 12.33
CA THR A 145 -12.22 -8.97 12.07
C THR A 145 -12.49 -10.00 13.15
N GLY A 146 -11.48 -10.37 13.94
CA GLY A 146 -11.60 -11.21 15.13
C GLY A 146 -12.24 -10.49 16.32
N CYS A 147 -12.25 -9.14 16.29
CA CYS A 147 -12.90 -8.29 17.28
C CYS A 147 -14.07 -7.54 16.60
N PRO A 148 -15.27 -8.11 16.51
CA PRO A 148 -16.36 -7.51 15.75
C PRO A 148 -16.78 -6.14 16.30
N THR A 149 -16.51 -5.86 17.58
CA THR A 149 -16.71 -4.54 18.21
C THR A 149 -15.57 -4.23 19.18
N TYR A 150 -15.07 -3.01 19.14
CA TYR A 150 -14.04 -2.50 20.05
C TYR A 150 -14.14 -0.97 20.13
N GLN A 151 -13.35 -0.36 21.00
CA GLN A 151 -13.25 1.10 21.08
C GLN A 151 -11.80 1.52 20.83
N VAL A 152 -11.68 2.66 20.18
CA VAL A 152 -10.41 3.37 19.99
C VAL A 152 -10.50 4.69 20.73
N VAL A 153 -9.55 4.96 21.62
CA VAL A 153 -9.43 6.26 22.30
C VAL A 153 -8.23 6.99 21.69
N ALA A 154 -8.52 8.09 21.01
CA ALA A 154 -7.51 8.96 20.43
C ALA A 154 -7.71 10.38 20.97
N GLY A 155 -6.67 10.99 21.52
CA GLY A 155 -6.77 12.33 22.15
C GLY A 155 -7.86 12.42 23.23
N GLY A 156 -8.11 11.33 23.97
CA GLY A 156 -9.11 11.27 25.04
C GLY A 156 -10.56 11.10 24.58
N THR A 157 -10.84 11.05 23.28
CA THR A 157 -12.21 10.84 22.76
C THR A 157 -12.42 9.38 22.36
N PRO A 158 -13.41 8.67 22.97
CA PRO A 158 -13.72 7.31 22.59
C PRO A 158 -14.50 7.26 21.28
N ILE A 159 -14.05 6.41 20.36
CA ILE A 159 -14.71 6.09 19.09
C ILE A 159 -15.09 4.62 19.13
N GLY A 160 -16.37 4.32 19.01
CA GLY A 160 -16.85 2.95 18.86
C GLY A 160 -16.52 2.44 17.46
N MET A 161 -15.98 1.24 17.39
CA MET A 161 -15.63 0.56 16.15
C MET A 161 -16.43 -0.73 16.02
N ALA A 162 -16.97 -0.98 14.83
CA ALA A 162 -17.46 -2.29 14.46
C ALA A 162 -16.79 -2.73 13.16
N SER A 163 -16.32 -3.98 13.13
CA SER A 163 -15.66 -4.58 11.97
C SER A 163 -16.49 -5.76 11.46
N GLN A 164 -16.69 -5.82 10.15
CA GLN A 164 -17.36 -6.91 9.46
C GLN A 164 -16.48 -7.41 8.33
N LYS A 165 -16.06 -8.67 8.40
CA LYS A 165 -15.32 -9.32 7.31
C LYS A 165 -16.21 -9.46 6.08
N LEU A 166 -15.67 -9.12 4.90
CA LEU A 166 -16.28 -9.34 3.60
C LEU A 166 -15.47 -10.36 2.80
N ALA A 167 -16.10 -10.99 1.83
CA ALA A 167 -15.37 -11.75 0.82
C ALA A 167 -14.53 -10.78 -0.02
N PRO A 168 -13.23 -11.06 -0.25
CA PRO A 168 -12.41 -10.25 -1.13
C PRO A 168 -12.89 -10.36 -2.58
N PRO A 169 -12.62 -9.35 -3.43
CA PRO A 169 -12.87 -9.43 -4.86
C PRO A 169 -12.15 -10.62 -5.47
N ARG A 170 -12.82 -11.32 -6.40
CA ARG A 170 -12.25 -12.49 -7.07
C ARG A 170 -11.46 -12.08 -8.31
N GLY A 171 -10.33 -12.74 -8.53
CA GLY A 171 -9.53 -12.57 -9.75
C GLY A 171 -8.65 -11.33 -9.76
N LEU A 172 -8.53 -10.64 -8.63
CA LEU A 172 -7.64 -9.49 -8.45
C LEU A 172 -6.42 -9.90 -7.61
N GLY A 173 -5.23 -9.77 -8.20
CA GLY A 173 -3.96 -10.08 -7.56
C GLY A 173 -3.80 -11.54 -7.12
N ASP A 174 -2.82 -11.78 -6.25
CA ASP A 174 -2.53 -13.10 -5.66
C ASP A 174 -3.33 -13.36 -4.40
N GLU A 175 -3.54 -12.32 -3.57
CA GLU A 175 -4.26 -12.39 -2.29
C GLU A 175 -5.13 -11.14 -2.11
N GLY A 176 -6.25 -11.31 -1.41
CA GLY A 176 -7.17 -10.21 -1.13
C GLY A 176 -7.81 -10.27 0.24
N TRP A 177 -8.08 -9.11 0.81
CA TRP A 177 -8.80 -8.91 2.07
C TRP A 177 -9.83 -7.81 1.90
N SER A 178 -10.98 -7.94 2.53
CA SER A 178 -12.00 -6.89 2.49
C SER A 178 -12.81 -6.87 3.77
N GLN A 179 -13.18 -5.66 4.22
CA GLN A 179 -14.00 -5.45 5.42
C GLN A 179 -14.81 -4.15 5.34
N LEU A 180 -15.87 -4.09 6.13
CA LEU A 180 -16.54 -2.85 6.49
C LEU A 180 -16.13 -2.46 7.91
N LEU A 181 -15.81 -1.20 8.10
CA LEU A 181 -15.55 -0.56 9.37
C LEU A 181 -16.63 0.48 9.63
N THR A 182 -17.29 0.38 10.77
CA THR A 182 -18.24 1.39 11.22
C THR A 182 -17.63 2.15 12.39
N PHE A 183 -17.46 3.45 12.20
CA PHE A 183 -16.95 4.39 13.20
C PHE A 183 -18.15 5.10 13.83
N SER A 184 -18.26 5.08 15.16
CA SER A 184 -19.35 5.71 15.88
C SER A 184 -18.82 6.65 16.95
N ALA A 185 -19.16 7.93 16.86
CA ALA A 185 -18.81 8.96 17.83
C ALA A 185 -20.07 9.75 18.20
N GLY A 186 -20.57 9.53 19.41
CA GLY A 186 -21.87 10.07 19.84
C GLY A 186 -23.00 9.56 18.96
N ALA A 187 -23.83 10.50 18.42
CA ALA A 187 -24.94 10.18 17.52
C ALA A 187 -24.52 10.03 16.05
N ARG A 188 -23.26 10.17 15.72
CA ARG A 188 -22.76 10.09 14.34
C ARG A 188 -22.13 8.73 14.07
N SER A 189 -22.44 8.17 12.90
CA SER A 189 -21.82 6.92 12.43
C SER A 189 -21.41 7.08 10.99
N THR A 190 -20.25 6.51 10.65
CA THR A 190 -19.68 6.49 9.30
C THR A 190 -19.26 5.10 8.96
N VAL A 191 -19.60 4.62 7.78
CA VAL A 191 -19.20 3.30 7.27
C VAL A 191 -18.10 3.50 6.22
N VAL A 192 -16.99 2.79 6.41
CA VAL A 192 -15.85 2.76 5.50
C VAL A 192 -15.65 1.32 5.03
N LYS A 193 -15.54 1.12 3.74
CA LYS A 193 -15.04 -0.13 3.15
C LYS A 193 -13.53 -0.03 3.04
N GLN A 194 -12.84 -1.09 3.37
CA GLN A 194 -11.42 -1.25 3.14
C GLN A 194 -11.18 -2.55 2.39
N THR A 195 -10.47 -2.46 1.28
CA THR A 195 -10.08 -3.62 0.46
C THR A 195 -8.58 -3.56 0.21
N ALA A 196 -7.89 -4.65 0.48
CA ALA A 196 -6.47 -4.81 0.24
C ALA A 196 -6.25 -5.92 -0.79
N ILE A 197 -5.37 -5.69 -1.76
CA ILE A 197 -4.96 -6.63 -2.80
C ILE A 197 -3.43 -6.69 -2.83
N ARG A 198 -2.87 -7.88 -2.72
CA ARG A 198 -1.45 -8.13 -2.93
C ARG A 198 -1.23 -8.78 -4.30
N ASP A 199 -0.29 -8.25 -5.05
CA ASP A 199 0.22 -8.85 -6.27
C ASP A 199 1.76 -8.78 -6.26
N GLY A 200 2.40 -9.93 -6.20
CA GLY A 200 3.86 -10.03 -6.06
C GLY A 200 4.39 -9.27 -4.85
N SER A 201 5.24 -8.29 -5.09
CA SER A 201 5.88 -7.41 -4.10
C SER A 201 5.15 -6.08 -3.87
N LEU A 202 3.92 -5.95 -4.34
CA LEU A 202 3.07 -4.78 -4.21
C LEU A 202 1.82 -5.11 -3.38
N LEU A 203 1.45 -4.22 -2.46
CA LEU A 203 0.19 -4.25 -1.73
C LEU A 203 -0.54 -2.93 -1.99
N LEU A 204 -1.73 -3.02 -2.54
CA LEU A 204 -2.68 -1.92 -2.70
C LEU A 204 -3.74 -2.00 -1.60
N ILE A 205 -4.05 -0.89 -0.97
CA ILE A 205 -5.21 -0.74 -0.08
C ILE A 205 -6.05 0.43 -0.57
N VAL A 206 -7.32 0.18 -0.84
CA VAL A 206 -8.32 1.22 -1.15
C VAL A 206 -9.32 1.28 -0.02
N SER A 207 -9.52 2.47 0.54
CA SER A 207 -10.41 2.70 1.68
C SER A 207 -11.31 3.91 1.42
N GLY A 208 -12.53 3.87 1.96
CA GLY A 208 -13.46 5.01 1.84
C GLY A 208 -14.92 4.60 1.80
N SER A 209 -15.77 5.47 1.24
CA SER A 209 -17.16 5.12 0.99
C SER A 209 -17.27 3.82 0.18
N PRO A 210 -18.10 2.85 0.60
CA PRO A 210 -18.16 1.55 -0.06
C PRO A 210 -18.35 1.65 -1.59
N ALA A 211 -19.24 2.50 -2.04
CA ALA A 211 -19.51 2.68 -3.47
C ALA A 211 -18.31 3.26 -4.25
N LEU A 212 -17.48 4.10 -3.62
CA LEU A 212 -16.29 4.65 -4.26
C LEU A 212 -15.15 3.61 -4.29
N VAL A 213 -14.99 2.83 -3.23
CA VAL A 213 -14.02 1.73 -3.22
C VAL A 213 -14.34 0.75 -4.34
N ASP A 214 -15.60 0.30 -4.46
CA ASP A 214 -16.00 -0.65 -5.50
C ASP A 214 -15.83 -0.07 -6.92
N ARG A 215 -16.04 1.23 -7.08
CA ARG A 215 -15.90 1.90 -8.38
C ARG A 215 -14.46 2.02 -8.86
N HIS A 216 -13.52 2.24 -7.93
CA HIS A 216 -12.15 2.63 -8.30
C HIS A 216 -11.11 1.54 -8.06
N LEU A 217 -11.47 0.41 -7.42
CA LEU A 217 -10.52 -0.63 -7.04
C LEU A 217 -9.76 -1.21 -8.25
N ASP A 218 -10.49 -1.57 -9.33
CA ASP A 218 -9.88 -2.19 -10.51
C ASP A 218 -8.89 -1.21 -11.17
N LYS A 219 -9.29 0.05 -11.34
CA LYS A 219 -8.42 1.07 -11.91
C LYS A 219 -7.19 1.36 -11.04
N ALA A 220 -7.36 1.39 -9.72
CA ALA A 220 -6.26 1.54 -8.79
C ALA A 220 -5.25 0.39 -8.93
N LEU A 221 -5.74 -0.85 -9.02
CA LEU A 221 -4.88 -2.01 -9.21
C LEU A 221 -4.15 -1.98 -10.57
N ASP A 222 -4.86 -1.69 -11.64
CA ASP A 222 -4.28 -1.60 -12.99
C ASP A 222 -3.16 -0.54 -13.03
N LYS A 223 -3.38 0.64 -12.45
CA LYS A 223 -2.37 1.70 -12.39
C LYS A 223 -1.19 1.33 -11.48
N ALA A 224 -1.46 0.71 -10.34
CA ALA A 224 -0.42 0.26 -9.41
C ALA A 224 0.50 -0.80 -10.03
N LEU A 225 -0.03 -1.66 -10.90
CA LEU A 225 0.71 -2.71 -11.59
C LEU A 225 1.34 -2.26 -12.91
N ALA A 226 0.98 -1.09 -13.45
CA ALA A 226 1.55 -0.59 -14.70
C ALA A 226 3.08 -0.48 -14.58
N THR A 227 3.78 -1.09 -15.53
CA THR A 227 5.22 -0.91 -15.71
C THR A 227 5.46 0.40 -16.46
N SER A 228 6.18 1.33 -15.84
CA SER A 228 6.61 2.60 -16.47
C SER A 228 7.71 2.35 -17.49
#